data_3467c395f42243c9c7ba450f3290cbff
#
_entry.id   3467c395f42243c9c7ba450f3290cbff
#
_cell.length_a   1.000
_cell.length_b   1.000
_cell.length_c   1.000
_cell.angle_alpha   90.00
_cell.angle_beta   90.00
_cell.angle_gamma   90.00
#
_symmetry.space_group_name_H-M   'P 1'
#
loop_
_entity.id
_entity.type
_entity.pdbx_description
1 polymer ?
#
loop_
_entity_poly.entity_id
_entity_poly.type
_entity_poly.pdbx_seq_one_letter_code
_entity_poly.pdbx_strand_id
1 'polypeptide(L)'
;MPIGWRAEAGSFGRNTAANEGENPRGSFPKVRQRTLPSPTPVRRTNLTQLILDQLRDYVLTHGLKEEDRLPPERELAARLNVSRPSLRNALDWLETRNALRRVQGGGTFLQAAFLSAIVEPPPAEPSDAQRLIEVIEARLFLEPLLIGLAAERARREDVDELAAEVAAARSRIDDAEAFRWCDLQFHLKLARLSGNAVLSTSVESILNEVFLLWTSRPEHFDNAQMQVQHEQLIEALARRDAAEAVARMREHLQPCGQAVGIPVLRAIA
;
A
#
# COMPACT_ATOMS: atom_id res chain seq x y z
N MET A 1 4.85 -30.38 35.00
CA MET A 1 4.90 -31.75 34.39
C MET A 1 5.09 -31.56 32.89
N PRO A 2 6.31 -31.78 32.34
CA PRO A 2 6.53 -31.69 30.91
C PRO A 2 6.40 -33.06 30.26
N ILE A 3 5.66 -33.17 29.18
CA ILE A 3 5.50 -34.38 28.38
C ILE A 3 6.60 -34.40 27.32
N GLY A 4 7.55 -35.32 27.51
CA GLY A 4 8.65 -35.55 26.60
C GLY A 4 8.22 -36.41 25.41
N TRP A 5 8.70 -36.03 24.22
CA TRP A 5 8.72 -36.88 23.02
C TRP A 5 10.12 -37.49 22.87
N ARG A 6 10.21 -38.83 22.90
CA ARG A 6 11.43 -39.60 22.59
C ARG A 6 11.48 -39.84 21.07
N ALA A 7 12.63 -39.58 20.50
CA ALA A 7 12.99 -40.01 19.17
C ALA A 7 13.39 -41.49 19.19
N GLU A 8 12.75 -42.31 18.37
CA GLU A 8 13.25 -43.70 18.10
C GLU A 8 14.09 -43.68 16.81
N ALA A 9 15.33 -44.08 16.95
CA ALA A 9 16.25 -44.31 15.86
C ALA A 9 16.04 -45.75 15.32
N GLY A 10 15.53 -45.85 14.10
CA GLY A 10 15.45 -47.11 13.35
C GLY A 10 16.64 -47.23 12.37
N SER A 11 17.55 -48.15 12.69
CA SER A 11 18.64 -48.55 11.83
C SER A 11 18.11 -49.43 10.70
N PHE A 12 18.39 -49.11 9.42
CA PHE A 12 18.29 -50.07 8.33
C PHE A 12 19.58 -50.11 7.51
N GLY A 13 20.00 -51.33 7.31
CA GLY A 13 21.30 -51.81 6.89
C GLY A 13 21.72 -51.40 5.47
N ARG A 14 23.02 -51.36 5.32
CA ARG A 14 23.70 -51.31 4.02
C ARG A 14 23.49 -52.59 3.24
N ASN A 15 23.06 -52.49 2.01
CA ASN A 15 23.22 -53.55 1.06
C ASN A 15 23.91 -52.95 -0.19
N THR A 16 25.15 -53.41 -0.43
CA THR A 16 25.98 -53.14 -1.59
C THR A 16 25.58 -54.12 -2.68
N ALA A 17 25.06 -53.63 -3.81
CA ALA A 17 25.12 -54.35 -5.05
C ALA A 17 25.22 -53.34 -6.21
N ALA A 18 26.35 -53.37 -6.88
CA ALA A 18 26.58 -52.70 -8.15
C ALA A 18 25.63 -53.24 -9.21
N ASN A 19 24.99 -52.37 -9.96
CA ASN A 19 24.49 -52.71 -11.28
C ASN A 19 24.63 -51.49 -12.19
N GLU A 20 25.54 -51.64 -13.17
CA GLU A 20 25.68 -50.78 -14.33
C GLU A 20 24.45 -50.95 -15.21
N GLY A 21 23.77 -49.88 -15.57
CA GLY A 21 22.64 -49.97 -16.48
C GLY A 21 22.10 -48.56 -16.85
N GLU A 22 22.56 -48.11 -17.99
CA GLU A 22 21.93 -47.20 -18.95
C GLU A 22 20.92 -46.14 -18.44
N ASN A 23 21.35 -44.88 -18.55
CA ASN A 23 20.50 -43.70 -18.39
C ASN A 23 19.80 -43.37 -19.74
N PRO A 24 18.50 -43.65 -19.92
CA PRO A 24 17.74 -43.13 -21.07
C PRO A 24 17.33 -41.68 -20.75
N ARG A 25 18.08 -40.73 -21.34
CA ARG A 25 17.67 -39.31 -21.36
C ARG A 25 16.35 -39.19 -22.11
N GLY A 26 15.26 -39.36 -21.41
CA GLY A 26 13.94 -38.96 -21.84
C GLY A 26 13.87 -37.44 -21.85
N SER A 27 13.85 -36.84 -23.03
CA SER A 27 13.56 -35.42 -23.20
C SER A 27 12.11 -35.16 -22.78
N PHE A 28 11.94 -34.43 -21.68
CA PHE A 28 10.62 -33.91 -21.32
C PHE A 28 10.14 -32.95 -22.42
N PRO A 29 8.89 -33.07 -22.90
CA PRO A 29 8.35 -32.16 -23.89
C PRO A 29 8.40 -30.75 -23.33
N LYS A 30 8.99 -29.80 -24.09
CA LYS A 30 8.97 -28.38 -23.75
C LYS A 30 7.51 -27.94 -23.65
N VAL A 31 7.02 -27.72 -22.42
CA VAL A 31 5.72 -27.12 -22.19
C VAL A 31 5.77 -25.72 -22.82
N ARG A 32 5.00 -25.51 -23.89
CA ARG A 32 4.80 -24.18 -24.47
C ARG A 32 4.23 -23.30 -23.37
N GLN A 33 5.02 -22.36 -22.88
CA GLN A 33 4.52 -21.28 -22.02
C GLN A 33 3.49 -20.48 -22.85
N ARG A 34 2.23 -20.73 -22.55
CA ARG A 34 1.13 -19.97 -23.12
C ARG A 34 1.16 -18.62 -22.40
N THR A 35 1.66 -17.58 -23.05
CA THR A 35 1.51 -16.19 -22.59
C THR A 35 0.03 -15.90 -22.47
N LEU A 36 -0.48 -15.87 -21.25
CA LEU A 36 -1.83 -15.41 -21.00
C LEU A 36 -1.86 -13.90 -21.26
N PRO A 37 -2.86 -13.37 -21.98
CA PRO A 37 -3.02 -11.93 -22.14
C PRO A 37 -3.17 -11.31 -20.74
N SER A 38 -2.51 -10.17 -20.50
CA SER A 38 -2.68 -9.41 -19.28
C SER A 38 -4.16 -9.09 -19.07
N PRO A 39 -4.70 -9.27 -17.85
CA PRO A 39 -6.08 -8.92 -17.57
C PRO A 39 -6.27 -7.42 -17.88
N THR A 40 -7.32 -7.11 -18.62
CA THR A 40 -7.71 -5.72 -18.89
C THR A 40 -7.99 -5.04 -17.54
N PRO A 41 -7.40 -3.85 -17.25
CA PRO A 41 -7.71 -3.15 -16.01
C PRO A 41 -9.21 -2.91 -15.91
N VAL A 42 -9.84 -3.41 -14.87
CA VAL A 42 -11.24 -3.09 -14.57
C VAL A 42 -11.29 -1.59 -14.26
N ARG A 43 -12.00 -0.81 -15.10
CA ARG A 43 -12.33 0.58 -14.76
C ARG A 43 -13.01 0.54 -13.39
N ARG A 44 -12.41 1.15 -12.38
CA ARG A 44 -13.09 1.42 -11.11
C ARG A 44 -14.23 2.38 -11.41
N THR A 45 -15.39 1.85 -11.69
CA THR A 45 -16.64 2.61 -11.58
C THR A 45 -16.68 3.07 -10.13
N ASN A 46 -16.89 4.37 -9.90
CA ASN A 46 -16.96 4.92 -8.54
C ASN A 46 -18.06 4.19 -7.77
N LEU A 47 -17.66 3.14 -7.02
CA LEU A 47 -18.59 2.27 -6.32
C LEU A 47 -19.44 3.07 -5.33
N THR A 48 -18.88 4.11 -4.72
CA THR A 48 -19.60 5.01 -3.82
C THR A 48 -20.72 5.71 -4.57
N GLN A 49 -20.46 6.25 -5.79
CA GLN A 49 -21.50 6.88 -6.59
C GLN A 49 -22.61 5.92 -6.96
N LEU A 50 -22.27 4.70 -7.39
CA LEU A 50 -23.28 3.67 -7.70
C LEU A 50 -24.14 3.34 -6.47
N ILE A 51 -23.56 3.26 -5.28
CA ILE A 51 -24.30 3.02 -4.04
C ILE A 51 -25.23 4.21 -3.75
N LEU A 52 -24.77 5.45 -3.92
CA LEU A 52 -25.57 6.65 -3.72
C LEU A 52 -26.75 6.72 -4.70
N ASP A 53 -26.52 6.41 -5.97
CA ASP A 53 -27.58 6.36 -6.99
C ASP A 53 -28.64 5.29 -6.64
N GLN A 54 -28.23 4.11 -6.22
CA GLN A 54 -29.14 3.06 -5.78
C GLN A 54 -29.91 3.42 -4.50
N LEU A 55 -29.25 4.11 -3.56
CA LEU A 55 -29.91 4.63 -2.35
C LEU A 55 -30.95 5.68 -2.69
N ARG A 56 -30.64 6.60 -3.61
CA ARG A 56 -31.61 7.59 -4.12
C ARG A 56 -32.82 6.90 -4.72
N ASP A 57 -32.57 5.95 -5.63
CA ASP A 57 -33.66 5.24 -6.32
C ASP A 57 -34.50 4.43 -5.31
N TYR A 58 -33.87 3.86 -4.29
CA TYR A 58 -34.56 3.18 -3.21
C TYR A 58 -35.48 4.13 -2.43
N VAL A 59 -34.97 5.29 -2.02
CA VAL A 59 -35.77 6.31 -1.27
C VAL A 59 -36.94 6.82 -2.08
N LEU A 60 -36.68 7.14 -3.36
CA LEU A 60 -37.75 7.63 -4.27
C LEU A 60 -38.80 6.58 -4.56
N THR A 61 -38.39 5.34 -4.85
CA THR A 61 -39.33 4.25 -5.19
C THR A 61 -40.21 3.86 -4.02
N HIS A 62 -39.69 3.96 -2.78
CA HIS A 62 -40.44 3.62 -1.58
C HIS A 62 -41.15 4.83 -0.96
N GLY A 63 -41.03 6.04 -1.56
CA GLY A 63 -41.63 7.27 -1.07
C GLY A 63 -41.18 7.69 0.32
N LEU A 64 -39.92 7.35 0.71
CA LEU A 64 -39.39 7.68 2.02
C LEU A 64 -39.16 9.18 2.14
N LYS A 65 -39.43 9.70 3.33
CA LYS A 65 -39.36 11.13 3.67
C LYS A 65 -38.34 11.37 4.76
N GLU A 66 -38.15 12.65 5.09
CA GLU A 66 -37.41 13.08 6.27
C GLU A 66 -37.89 12.35 7.53
N GLU A 67 -36.97 11.99 8.40
CA GLU A 67 -37.14 11.17 9.60
C GLU A 67 -37.55 9.71 9.36
N ASP A 68 -37.77 9.28 8.11
CA ASP A 68 -37.96 7.84 7.82
C ASP A 68 -36.67 7.07 8.05
N ARG A 69 -36.86 5.88 8.60
CA ARG A 69 -35.75 4.99 8.93
C ARG A 69 -35.35 4.13 7.72
N LEU A 70 -34.07 4.13 7.39
CA LEU A 70 -33.50 3.16 6.43
C LEU A 70 -33.43 1.75 7.02
N PRO A 71 -33.48 0.70 6.19
CA PRO A 71 -33.18 -0.65 6.62
C PRO A 71 -31.82 -0.75 7.33
N PRO A 72 -31.66 -1.73 8.26
CA PRO A 72 -30.36 -1.98 8.90
C PRO A 72 -29.24 -2.16 7.85
N GLU A 73 -28.04 -1.64 8.13
CA GLU A 73 -26.88 -1.69 7.20
C GLU A 73 -26.65 -3.09 6.62
N ARG A 74 -26.82 -4.15 7.42
CA ARG A 74 -26.67 -5.54 6.96
C ARG A 74 -27.66 -5.91 5.87
N GLU A 75 -28.90 -5.50 6.04
CA GLU A 75 -29.97 -5.77 5.09
C GLU A 75 -29.81 -4.90 3.84
N LEU A 76 -29.50 -3.64 4.02
CA LEU A 76 -29.29 -2.69 2.94
C LEU A 76 -28.10 -3.10 2.05
N ALA A 77 -26.99 -3.52 2.64
CA ALA A 77 -25.84 -4.04 1.91
C ALA A 77 -26.17 -5.29 1.08
N ALA A 78 -26.98 -6.21 1.66
CA ALA A 78 -27.44 -7.39 0.94
C ALA A 78 -28.39 -7.03 -0.22
N ARG A 79 -29.32 -6.08 -0.04
CA ARG A 79 -30.26 -5.63 -1.08
C ARG A 79 -29.54 -4.94 -2.24
N LEU A 80 -28.52 -4.13 -1.94
CA LEU A 80 -27.71 -3.40 -2.93
C LEU A 80 -26.58 -4.27 -3.52
N ASN A 81 -26.41 -5.52 -3.05
CA ASN A 81 -25.36 -6.44 -3.46
C ASN A 81 -23.94 -5.83 -3.35
N VAL A 82 -23.67 -5.14 -2.25
CA VAL A 82 -22.38 -4.50 -1.97
C VAL A 82 -21.81 -4.98 -0.63
N SER A 83 -20.48 -4.78 -0.45
CA SER A 83 -19.87 -5.05 0.85
C SER A 83 -20.35 -4.06 1.92
N ARG A 84 -20.45 -4.52 3.18
CA ARG A 84 -20.80 -3.64 4.30
C ARG A 84 -19.85 -2.44 4.48
N PRO A 85 -18.52 -2.61 4.34
CA PRO A 85 -17.59 -1.47 4.34
C PRO A 85 -17.88 -0.44 3.24
N SER A 86 -18.14 -0.88 2.00
CA SER A 86 -18.45 0.01 0.88
C SER A 86 -19.75 0.80 1.13
N LEU A 87 -20.80 0.12 1.62
CA LEU A 87 -22.02 0.79 2.01
C LEU A 87 -21.78 1.82 3.12
N ARG A 88 -21.01 1.44 4.15
CA ARG A 88 -20.72 2.33 5.28
C ARG A 88 -20.02 3.59 4.83
N ASN A 89 -19.02 3.50 3.92
CA ASN A 89 -18.36 4.68 3.35
C ASN A 89 -19.37 5.63 2.66
N ALA A 90 -20.31 5.09 1.90
CA ALA A 90 -21.35 5.90 1.27
C ALA A 90 -22.29 6.56 2.30
N LEU A 91 -22.67 5.82 3.36
CA LEU A 91 -23.50 6.37 4.44
C LEU A 91 -22.74 7.40 5.27
N ASP A 92 -21.44 7.20 5.54
CA ASP A 92 -20.57 8.18 6.24
C ASP A 92 -20.51 9.48 5.43
N TRP A 93 -20.36 9.38 4.11
CA TRP A 93 -20.36 10.52 3.21
C TRP A 93 -21.68 11.31 3.27
N LEU A 94 -22.82 10.64 3.31
CA LEU A 94 -24.14 11.28 3.46
C LEU A 94 -24.31 11.91 4.84
N GLU A 95 -23.80 11.28 5.90
CA GLU A 95 -23.86 11.81 7.26
C GLU A 95 -23.06 13.10 7.41
N THR A 96 -21.85 13.19 6.81
CA THR A 96 -21.04 14.42 6.82
C THR A 96 -21.73 15.60 6.14
N ARG A 97 -22.75 15.35 5.30
CA ARG A 97 -23.57 16.35 4.60
C ARG A 97 -24.93 16.59 5.27
N ASN A 98 -25.12 16.10 6.48
CA ASN A 98 -26.39 16.16 7.18
C ASN A 98 -27.56 15.57 6.37
N ALA A 99 -27.28 14.65 5.45
CA ALA A 99 -28.29 13.95 4.65
C ALA A 99 -28.84 12.71 5.38
N LEU A 100 -28.09 12.19 6.33
CA LEU A 100 -28.47 11.09 7.22
C LEU A 100 -28.13 11.45 8.67
N ARG A 101 -28.88 10.85 9.60
CA ARG A 101 -28.57 10.85 11.03
C ARG A 101 -28.53 9.43 11.56
N ARG A 102 -27.41 9.05 12.16
CA ARG A 102 -27.28 7.75 12.82
C ARG A 102 -27.51 7.88 14.32
N VAL A 103 -28.29 6.98 14.86
CA VAL A 103 -28.58 6.88 16.30
C VAL A 103 -28.02 5.51 16.76
N GLN A 104 -27.13 5.54 17.74
CA GLN A 104 -26.57 4.31 18.29
C GLN A 104 -27.69 3.42 18.85
N GLY A 105 -27.79 2.19 18.31
CA GLY A 105 -28.89 1.27 18.65
C GLY A 105 -30.25 1.62 18.05
N GLY A 106 -30.42 2.85 17.52
CA GLY A 106 -31.70 3.35 16.98
C GLY A 106 -31.81 3.14 15.44
N GLY A 107 -30.74 3.21 14.71
CA GLY A 107 -30.72 3.06 13.25
C GLY A 107 -30.29 4.32 12.52
N THR A 108 -30.48 4.32 11.19
CA THR A 108 -30.15 5.43 10.29
C THR A 108 -31.41 6.06 9.76
N PHE A 109 -31.53 7.40 9.86
CA PHE A 109 -32.72 8.18 9.51
C PHE A 109 -32.39 9.17 8.40
N LEU A 110 -33.29 9.34 7.45
CA LEU A 110 -33.19 10.34 6.40
C LEU A 110 -33.32 11.74 6.99
N GLN A 111 -32.57 12.70 6.41
CA GLN A 111 -32.70 14.12 6.73
C GLN A 111 -33.14 14.90 5.48
N ALA A 112 -33.66 16.11 5.67
CA ALA A 112 -34.17 16.98 4.60
C ALA A 112 -33.14 17.16 3.45
N ALA A 113 -31.87 17.19 3.77
CA ALA A 113 -30.79 17.35 2.81
C ALA A 113 -30.51 16.11 1.95
N PHE A 114 -31.16 14.97 2.17
CA PHE A 114 -30.78 13.70 1.49
C PHE A 114 -30.80 13.80 -0.05
N LEU A 115 -31.88 14.29 -0.62
CA LEU A 115 -32.01 14.38 -2.08
C LEU A 115 -31.05 15.42 -2.68
N SER A 116 -30.83 16.55 -2.01
CA SER A 116 -29.87 17.57 -2.47
C SER A 116 -28.42 17.09 -2.36
N ALA A 117 -28.09 16.37 -1.30
CA ALA A 117 -26.74 15.81 -1.12
C ALA A 117 -26.37 14.80 -2.20
N ILE A 118 -27.31 14.02 -2.71
CA ILE A 118 -27.06 13.02 -3.78
C ILE A 118 -26.99 13.66 -5.17
N VAL A 119 -27.60 14.85 -5.37
CA VAL A 119 -27.51 15.59 -6.64
C VAL A 119 -26.10 16.14 -6.87
N GLU A 120 -25.38 16.48 -5.81
CA GLU A 120 -23.95 16.78 -5.91
C GLU A 120 -23.17 15.46 -5.71
N PRO A 121 -22.70 14.82 -6.80
CA PRO A 121 -21.94 13.59 -6.65
C PRO A 121 -20.71 13.86 -5.76
N PRO A 122 -20.26 12.86 -4.99
CA PRO A 122 -18.96 12.95 -4.35
C PRO A 122 -17.94 13.33 -5.41
N PRO A 123 -16.95 14.16 -5.07
CA PRO A 123 -15.89 14.45 -6.01
C PRO A 123 -15.41 13.13 -6.61
N ALA A 124 -15.27 13.09 -7.92
CA ALA A 124 -14.82 11.88 -8.61
C ALA A 124 -13.57 11.39 -7.89
N GLU A 125 -13.55 10.12 -7.51
CA GLU A 125 -12.31 9.53 -7.00
C GLU A 125 -11.20 9.84 -8.00
N PRO A 126 -10.07 10.37 -7.56
CA PRO A 126 -8.98 10.68 -8.46
C PRO A 126 -8.65 9.44 -9.29
N SER A 127 -8.35 9.61 -10.56
CA SER A 127 -7.84 8.49 -11.38
C SER A 127 -6.59 7.91 -10.71
N ASP A 128 -6.26 6.64 -10.97
CA ASP A 128 -5.04 6.04 -10.46
C ASP A 128 -3.80 6.89 -10.77
N ALA A 129 -3.78 7.56 -11.94
CA ALA A 129 -2.72 8.50 -12.30
C ALA A 129 -2.73 9.77 -11.43
N GLN A 130 -3.89 10.39 -11.21
CA GLN A 130 -4.01 11.56 -10.34
C GLN A 130 -3.69 11.19 -8.89
N ARG A 131 -4.15 10.04 -8.42
CA ARG A 131 -3.86 9.54 -7.09
C ARG A 131 -2.38 9.25 -6.89
N LEU A 132 -1.70 8.69 -7.91
CA LEU A 132 -0.25 8.49 -7.89
C LEU A 132 0.49 9.81 -7.74
N ILE A 133 0.08 10.86 -8.45
CA ILE A 133 0.66 12.20 -8.31
C ILE A 133 0.53 12.69 -6.87
N GLU A 134 -0.66 12.62 -6.28
CA GLU A 134 -0.95 13.10 -4.93
C GLU A 134 -0.13 12.35 -3.85
N VAL A 135 -0.03 11.01 -3.96
CA VAL A 135 0.76 10.23 -2.98
C VAL A 135 2.26 10.44 -3.16
N ILE A 136 2.76 10.61 -4.39
CA ILE A 136 4.16 10.97 -4.63
C ILE A 136 4.46 12.37 -4.08
N GLU A 137 3.58 13.35 -4.31
CA GLU A 137 3.73 14.68 -3.74
C GLU A 137 3.80 14.64 -2.21
N ALA A 138 2.88 13.93 -1.55
CA ALA A 138 2.91 13.75 -0.10
C ALA A 138 4.22 13.09 0.38
N ARG A 139 4.72 12.09 -0.34
CA ARG A 139 6.00 11.42 -0.08
C ARG A 139 7.17 12.39 -0.12
N LEU A 140 7.24 13.25 -1.15
CA LEU A 140 8.30 14.26 -1.32
C LEU A 140 8.36 15.26 -0.16
N PHE A 141 7.23 15.55 0.49
CA PHE A 141 7.18 16.45 1.65
C PHE A 141 7.49 15.74 2.97
N LEU A 142 6.93 14.56 3.18
CA LEU A 142 6.93 13.93 4.50
C LEU A 142 8.20 13.12 4.79
N GLU A 143 8.74 12.41 3.81
CA GLU A 143 9.90 11.54 4.06
C GLU A 143 11.19 12.31 4.41
N PRO A 144 11.50 13.48 3.80
CA PRO A 144 12.62 14.29 4.26
C PRO A 144 12.50 14.74 5.72
N LEU A 145 11.28 15.04 6.19
CA LEU A 145 11.05 15.39 7.59
C LEU A 145 11.27 14.18 8.51
N LEU A 146 10.79 13.02 8.09
CA LEU A 146 10.90 11.79 8.88
C LEU A 146 12.35 11.32 9.03
N ILE A 147 13.16 11.41 7.98
CA ILE A 147 14.57 11.02 8.07
C ILE A 147 15.35 12.01 8.96
N GLY A 148 15.01 13.29 8.92
CA GLY A 148 15.59 14.28 9.85
C GLY A 148 15.31 13.91 11.30
N LEU A 149 14.05 13.57 11.62
CA LEU A 149 13.69 13.09 12.95
C LEU A 149 14.37 11.76 13.31
N ALA A 150 14.51 10.85 12.35
CA ALA A 150 15.19 9.57 12.56
C ALA A 150 16.69 9.79 12.88
N ALA A 151 17.37 10.72 12.21
CA ALA A 151 18.76 11.04 12.48
C ALA A 151 18.97 11.54 13.93
N GLU A 152 17.99 12.27 14.47
CA GLU A 152 18.04 12.77 15.85
C GLU A 152 17.70 11.70 16.89
N ARG A 153 16.75 10.78 16.58
CA ARG A 153 16.06 9.95 17.58
C ARG A 153 16.38 8.47 17.51
N ALA A 154 16.78 7.96 16.33
CA ALA A 154 17.03 6.53 16.17
C ALA A 154 18.15 6.05 17.08
N ARG A 155 17.99 4.87 17.66
CA ARG A 155 19.06 4.21 18.40
C ARG A 155 20.09 3.66 17.42
N ARG A 156 21.32 3.52 17.87
CA ARG A 156 22.41 3.00 17.04
C ARG A 156 22.09 1.60 16.49
N GLU A 157 21.55 0.77 17.34
CA GLU A 157 21.18 -0.61 17.00
C GLU A 157 20.14 -0.66 15.88
N ASP A 158 19.14 0.24 15.91
CA ASP A 158 18.08 0.30 14.89
C ASP A 158 18.65 0.74 13.52
N VAL A 159 19.65 1.67 13.53
CA VAL A 159 20.34 2.10 12.31
C VAL A 159 21.23 0.97 11.77
N ASP A 160 21.94 0.25 12.63
CA ASP A 160 22.80 -0.86 12.25
C ASP A 160 21.96 -2.03 11.64
N GLU A 161 20.76 -2.29 12.18
CA GLU A 161 19.82 -3.25 11.61
C GLU A 161 19.33 -2.82 10.22
N LEU A 162 18.94 -1.54 10.06
CA LEU A 162 18.52 -1.01 8.76
C LEU A 162 19.67 -1.05 7.76
N ALA A 163 20.91 -0.77 8.19
CA ALA A 163 22.10 -0.88 7.36
C ALA A 163 22.33 -2.31 6.84
N ALA A 164 22.13 -3.31 7.69
CA ALA A 164 22.23 -4.71 7.28
C ALA A 164 21.18 -5.09 6.23
N GLU A 165 19.94 -4.60 6.36
CA GLU A 165 18.88 -4.82 5.38
C GLU A 165 19.20 -4.16 4.03
N VAL A 166 19.68 -2.91 4.05
CA VAL A 166 20.12 -2.19 2.84
C VAL A 166 21.27 -2.92 2.17
N ALA A 167 22.25 -3.41 2.93
CA ALA A 167 23.35 -4.21 2.37
C ALA A 167 22.86 -5.52 1.73
N ALA A 168 21.88 -6.18 2.34
CA ALA A 168 21.29 -7.41 1.78
C ALA A 168 20.50 -7.15 0.48
N ALA A 169 19.86 -5.98 0.32
CA ALA A 169 19.13 -5.58 -0.88
C ALA A 169 20.03 -5.48 -2.12
N ARG A 170 21.35 -5.29 -1.96
CA ARG A 170 22.32 -5.27 -3.05
C ARG A 170 22.27 -6.53 -3.93
N SER A 171 21.98 -7.68 -3.35
CA SER A 171 21.83 -8.95 -4.10
C SER A 171 20.53 -9.03 -4.92
N ARG A 172 19.65 -8.05 -4.81
CA ARG A 172 18.34 -7.99 -5.50
C ARG A 172 18.28 -6.95 -6.62
N ILE A 173 19.38 -6.24 -6.90
CA ILE A 173 19.44 -5.13 -7.87
C ILE A 173 18.93 -5.55 -9.25
N ASP A 174 19.27 -6.76 -9.70
CA ASP A 174 18.89 -7.29 -11.01
C ASP A 174 17.44 -7.84 -11.04
N ASP A 175 16.80 -8.01 -9.89
CA ASP A 175 15.40 -8.41 -9.77
C ASP A 175 14.56 -7.17 -9.39
N ALA A 176 13.95 -6.56 -10.41
CA ALA A 176 13.22 -5.30 -10.24
C ALA A 176 12.07 -5.39 -9.22
N GLU A 177 11.37 -6.53 -9.15
CA GLU A 177 10.27 -6.71 -8.20
C GLU A 177 10.78 -6.92 -6.77
N ALA A 178 11.79 -7.77 -6.60
CA ALA A 178 12.41 -7.98 -5.31
C ALA A 178 13.08 -6.71 -4.77
N PHE A 179 13.77 -5.93 -5.65
CA PHE A 179 14.37 -4.66 -5.24
C PHE A 179 13.32 -3.62 -4.85
N ARG A 180 12.21 -3.52 -5.61
CA ARG A 180 11.08 -2.64 -5.29
C ARG A 180 10.47 -2.95 -3.91
N TRP A 181 10.41 -4.23 -3.54
CA TRP A 181 9.98 -4.63 -2.21
C TRP A 181 10.97 -4.19 -1.13
N CYS A 182 12.28 -4.36 -1.35
CA CYS A 182 13.32 -3.90 -0.42
C CYS A 182 13.28 -2.37 -0.24
N ASP A 183 13.08 -1.63 -1.32
CA ASP A 183 12.90 -0.18 -1.32
C ASP A 183 11.70 0.25 -0.44
N LEU A 184 10.54 -0.39 -0.62
CA LEU A 184 9.38 -0.14 0.25
C LEU A 184 9.70 -0.39 1.73
N GLN A 185 10.33 -1.55 2.05
CA GLN A 185 10.66 -1.89 3.43
C GLN A 185 11.65 -0.90 4.06
N PHE A 186 12.63 -0.42 3.30
CA PHE A 186 13.56 0.62 3.71
C PHE A 186 12.82 1.89 4.17
N HIS A 187 11.93 2.43 3.34
CA HIS A 187 11.18 3.64 3.65
C HIS A 187 10.20 3.46 4.82
N LEU A 188 9.52 2.31 4.91
CA LEU A 188 8.65 1.97 6.04
C LEU A 188 9.41 1.94 7.36
N LYS A 189 10.58 1.30 7.37
CA LYS A 189 11.41 1.21 8.57
C LYS A 189 11.96 2.57 8.97
N LEU A 190 12.43 3.33 7.99
CA LEU A 190 12.88 4.70 8.19
C LEU A 190 11.81 5.59 8.85
N ALA A 191 10.56 5.50 8.35
CA ALA A 191 9.45 6.24 8.94
C ALA A 191 9.23 5.88 10.42
N ARG A 192 9.38 4.61 10.80
CA ARG A 192 9.29 4.16 12.20
C ARG A 192 10.41 4.69 13.07
N LEU A 193 11.64 4.78 12.53
CA LEU A 193 12.81 5.33 13.24
C LEU A 193 12.65 6.82 13.59
N SER A 194 11.75 7.55 12.94
CA SER A 194 11.42 8.92 13.29
C SER A 194 10.90 9.09 14.72
N GLY A 195 10.40 8.00 15.35
CA GLY A 195 9.82 8.02 16.69
C GLY A 195 8.49 8.78 16.78
N ASN A 196 7.87 9.15 15.65
CA ASN A 196 6.56 9.79 15.59
C ASN A 196 5.52 8.83 14.98
N ALA A 197 4.75 8.17 15.85
CA ALA A 197 3.79 7.14 15.43
C ALA A 197 2.71 7.69 14.48
N VAL A 198 2.27 8.94 14.64
CA VAL A 198 1.24 9.55 13.78
C VAL A 198 1.78 9.76 12.36
N LEU A 199 2.96 10.38 12.22
CA LEU A 199 3.60 10.59 10.93
C LEU A 199 3.99 9.25 10.27
N SER A 200 4.52 8.31 11.05
CA SER A 200 4.89 6.97 10.57
C SER A 200 3.68 6.24 9.97
N THR A 201 2.54 6.22 10.68
CA THR A 201 1.31 5.59 10.16
C THR A 201 0.79 6.28 8.89
N SER A 202 0.86 7.62 8.84
CA SER A 202 0.45 8.37 7.65
C SER A 202 1.31 8.04 6.43
N VAL A 203 2.63 8.01 6.61
CA VAL A 203 3.58 7.67 5.53
C VAL A 203 3.48 6.19 5.15
N GLU A 204 3.23 5.29 6.09
CA GLU A 204 2.99 3.87 5.80
C GLU A 204 1.80 3.68 4.84
N SER A 205 0.70 4.42 5.05
CA SER A 205 -0.45 4.41 4.14
C SER A 205 -0.07 4.91 2.74
N ILE A 206 0.67 6.02 2.66
CA ILE A 206 1.14 6.61 1.40
C ILE A 206 2.06 5.64 0.65
N LEU A 207 3.05 5.05 1.31
CA LEU A 207 4.02 4.13 0.71
C LEU A 207 3.36 2.86 0.17
N ASN A 208 2.40 2.30 0.91
CA ASN A 208 1.64 1.15 0.45
C ASN A 208 0.81 1.50 -0.80
N GLU A 209 0.24 2.69 -0.86
CA GLU A 209 -0.52 3.15 -2.01
C GLU A 209 0.39 3.39 -3.23
N VAL A 210 1.57 4.01 -3.05
CA VAL A 210 2.58 4.12 -4.11
C VAL A 210 2.97 2.73 -4.63
N PHE A 211 3.20 1.77 -3.73
CA PHE A 211 3.56 0.40 -4.12
C PHE A 211 2.47 -0.28 -4.95
N LEU A 212 1.19 -0.05 -4.64
CA LEU A 212 0.05 -0.61 -5.37
C LEU A 212 -0.19 0.08 -6.72
N LEU A 213 -0.08 1.41 -6.77
CA LEU A 213 -0.37 2.20 -7.97
C LEU A 213 0.78 2.16 -8.98
N TRP A 214 2.00 2.11 -8.49
CA TRP A 214 3.19 2.13 -9.35
C TRP A 214 3.67 0.71 -9.68
N THR A 215 2.89 -0.01 -10.48
CA THR A 215 3.12 -1.43 -10.82
C THR A 215 4.32 -1.65 -11.74
N SER A 216 4.68 -0.64 -12.55
CA SER A 216 5.87 -0.67 -13.40
C SER A 216 6.63 0.64 -13.25
N ARG A 217 7.88 0.56 -12.75
CA ARG A 217 8.77 1.72 -12.68
C ARG A 217 9.16 2.14 -14.11
N PRO A 218 9.30 3.45 -14.36
CA PRO A 218 9.88 3.92 -15.62
C PRO A 218 11.28 3.32 -15.85
N GLU A 219 11.65 3.07 -17.11
CA GLU A 219 12.94 2.47 -17.50
C GLU A 219 14.18 3.24 -17.00
N HIS A 220 14.02 4.53 -16.69
CA HIS A 220 15.11 5.37 -16.18
C HIS A 220 15.41 5.22 -14.68
N PHE A 221 14.67 4.35 -13.97
CA PHE A 221 14.96 4.04 -12.57
C PHE A 221 16.09 3.03 -12.48
N ASP A 222 17.26 3.50 -12.09
CA ASP A 222 18.45 2.69 -11.89
C ASP A 222 18.49 2.15 -10.45
N ASN A 223 18.22 0.85 -10.29
CA ASN A 223 18.25 0.18 -8.99
C ASN A 223 19.66 0.24 -8.35
N ALA A 224 20.74 0.21 -9.16
CA ALA A 224 22.10 0.30 -8.63
C ALA A 224 22.38 1.69 -8.05
N GLN A 225 21.93 2.76 -8.73
CA GLN A 225 22.01 4.12 -8.21
C GLN A 225 21.16 4.30 -6.96
N MET A 226 19.94 3.77 -6.94
CA MET A 226 19.07 3.82 -5.76
C MET A 226 19.69 3.11 -4.57
N GLN A 227 20.32 1.95 -4.79
CA GLN A 227 21.04 1.22 -3.75
C GLN A 227 22.16 2.08 -3.13
N VAL A 228 22.96 2.75 -3.95
CA VAL A 228 24.01 3.67 -3.47
C VAL A 228 23.41 4.83 -2.67
N GLN A 229 22.28 5.38 -3.10
CA GLN A 229 21.60 6.43 -2.37
C GLN A 229 21.07 5.96 -1.02
N HIS A 230 20.51 4.75 -0.91
CA HIS A 230 20.11 4.17 0.38
C HIS A 230 21.31 4.02 1.32
N GLU A 231 22.46 3.58 0.84
CA GLU A 231 23.69 3.47 1.63
C GLU A 231 24.15 4.85 2.15
N GLN A 232 24.10 5.88 1.31
CA GLN A 232 24.43 7.25 1.72
C GLN A 232 23.46 7.80 2.78
N LEU A 233 22.17 7.46 2.69
CA LEU A 233 21.17 7.80 3.71
C LEU A 233 21.49 7.12 5.05
N ILE A 234 21.88 5.84 5.03
CA ILE A 234 22.33 5.13 6.24
C ILE A 234 23.57 5.77 6.85
N GLU A 235 24.55 6.17 6.03
CA GLU A 235 25.73 6.86 6.52
C GLU A 235 25.41 8.18 7.21
N ALA A 236 24.49 8.98 6.66
CA ALA A 236 24.04 10.23 7.29
C ALA A 236 23.31 9.96 8.62
N LEU A 237 22.46 8.94 8.70
CA LEU A 237 21.81 8.51 9.95
C LEU A 237 22.84 8.04 11.00
N ALA A 238 23.84 7.26 10.60
CA ALA A 238 24.88 6.76 11.49
C ALA A 238 25.74 7.89 12.09
N ARG A 239 25.92 8.98 11.34
CA ARG A 239 26.60 10.20 11.81
C ARG A 239 25.68 11.15 12.59
N ARG A 240 24.38 10.86 12.67
CA ARG A 240 23.34 11.74 13.22
C ARG A 240 23.30 13.13 12.55
N ASP A 241 23.63 13.16 11.25
CA ASP A 241 23.60 14.36 10.45
C ASP A 241 22.21 14.54 9.81
N ALA A 242 21.34 15.19 10.57
CA ALA A 242 19.95 15.41 10.13
C ALA A 242 19.88 16.27 8.86
N ALA A 243 20.77 17.27 8.71
CA ALA A 243 20.77 18.15 7.55
C ALA A 243 21.17 17.38 6.27
N GLU A 244 22.24 16.59 6.34
CA GLU A 244 22.68 15.74 5.24
C GLU A 244 21.64 14.66 4.92
N ALA A 245 21.06 14.01 5.93
CA ALA A 245 20.02 13.00 5.74
C ALA A 245 18.81 13.58 4.99
N VAL A 246 18.34 14.77 5.36
CA VAL A 246 17.24 15.46 4.66
C VAL A 246 17.60 15.80 3.22
N ALA A 247 18.81 16.33 2.98
CA ALA A 247 19.28 16.67 1.64
C ALA A 247 19.34 15.44 0.74
N ARG A 248 19.93 14.33 1.22
CA ARG A 248 20.02 13.05 0.50
C ARG A 248 18.65 12.43 0.23
N MET A 249 17.71 12.50 1.16
CA MET A 249 16.35 12.00 0.94
C MET A 249 15.65 12.79 -0.17
N ARG A 250 15.81 14.11 -0.22
CA ARG A 250 15.26 14.94 -1.31
C ARG A 250 15.86 14.55 -2.67
N GLU A 251 17.17 14.33 -2.73
CA GLU A 251 17.85 13.87 -3.96
C GLU A 251 17.35 12.47 -4.38
N HIS A 252 17.22 11.56 -3.43
CA HIS A 252 16.75 10.20 -3.65
C HIS A 252 15.31 10.15 -4.21
N LEU A 253 14.41 11.00 -3.73
CA LEU A 253 13.02 11.05 -4.14
C LEU A 253 12.78 11.86 -5.42
N GLN A 254 13.74 12.67 -5.86
CA GLN A 254 13.58 13.53 -7.02
C GLN A 254 13.15 12.80 -8.31
N PRO A 255 13.74 11.63 -8.67
CA PRO A 255 13.30 10.87 -9.84
C PRO A 255 11.82 10.46 -9.77
N CYS A 256 11.30 10.17 -8.57
CA CYS A 256 9.88 9.83 -8.38
C CYS A 256 8.97 11.01 -8.75
N GLY A 257 9.30 12.22 -8.27
CA GLY A 257 8.56 13.43 -8.61
C GLY A 257 8.61 13.74 -10.11
N GLN A 258 9.80 13.66 -10.72
CA GLN A 258 9.97 13.89 -12.15
C GLN A 258 9.15 12.93 -13.01
N ALA A 259 9.08 11.65 -12.63
CA ALA A 259 8.34 10.63 -13.35
C ALA A 259 6.83 10.90 -13.43
N VAL A 260 6.27 11.61 -12.45
CA VAL A 260 4.85 12.01 -12.41
C VAL A 260 4.63 13.49 -12.76
N GLY A 261 5.66 14.18 -13.27
CA GLY A 261 5.55 15.57 -13.74
C GLY A 261 5.53 16.62 -12.62
N ILE A 262 5.89 16.27 -11.39
CA ILE A 262 6.05 17.23 -10.30
C ILE A 262 7.38 17.95 -10.50
N PRO A 263 7.38 19.29 -10.69
CA PRO A 263 8.63 20.04 -10.79
C PRO A 263 9.42 19.89 -9.49
N VAL A 264 10.76 19.87 -9.63
CA VAL A 264 11.67 19.86 -8.46
C VAL A 264 11.20 20.91 -7.48
N LEU A 265 10.73 20.47 -6.31
CA LEU A 265 10.35 21.39 -5.25
C LEU A 265 11.60 22.16 -4.84
N ARG A 266 11.70 23.40 -5.31
CA ARG A 266 12.66 24.36 -4.76
C ARG A 266 12.37 24.40 -3.27
N ALA A 267 13.39 24.07 -2.49
CA ALA A 267 13.33 24.03 -1.05
C ALA A 267 12.41 25.14 -0.54
N ILE A 268 11.36 24.75 0.16
CA ILE A 268 10.72 25.65 1.10
C ILE A 268 11.81 25.84 2.16
N ALA A 269 12.46 26.99 2.10
CA ALA A 269 13.56 27.38 2.96
C ALA A 269 13.06 27.51 4.40
#